data_a2431ec2dcb23397a37584738e6a5b91
#
_entry.id   a2431ec2dcb23397a37584738e6a5b91
#
_cell.length_a   1.000
_cell.length_b   1.000
_cell.length_c   1.000
_cell.angle_alpha   90.00
_cell.angle_beta   90.00
_cell.angle_gamma   90.00
#
_symmetry.space_group_name_H-M   'P 1'
#
loop_
_entity.id
_entity.type
_entity.pdbx_description
1 polymer ?
#
loop_
_entity_poly.entity_id
_entity_poly.type
_entity_poly.pdbx_seq_one_letter_code
_entity_poly.pdbx_strand_id
1 'polypeptide(L)'
;EKYFIISTDTAYGALSKNGIDADIVVSVDGQMVSHSHFMFSPAKKTKFVFDLSANSDAVQKILKNGNKVLLSESSHPLEIYANCYSGKNHFAHLETGSGTVTIAAANFAVLAGFKNLKLFGADFSYINGLPYAKGTYLDANFRQNENRIKNAESKFVNLLYRTEIKTISKTQFTTEILESYKKTMEDFFLCHGIEKKRENEYSSKNPGIEARKTFERFNFEDFKKNYIAELKKIRKSGNEIDIDAPIF
;
A
#
# COMPACT_ATOMS: atom_id res chain seq x y z
N GLU A 1 10.76 -3.78 24.60
CA GLU A 1 9.41 -3.57 24.09
C GLU A 1 9.26 -4.30 22.75
N LYS A 2 8.13 -5.00 22.56
CA LYS A 2 7.87 -5.71 21.30
C LYS A 2 6.85 -4.88 20.51
N TYR A 3 7.29 -4.29 19.41
CA TYR A 3 6.42 -3.60 18.47
C TYR A 3 5.76 -4.61 17.53
N PHE A 4 4.54 -4.31 17.10
CA PHE A 4 3.92 -4.96 15.96
C PHE A 4 4.25 -4.12 14.73
N ILE A 5 4.92 -4.72 13.75
CA ILE A 5 5.48 -4.00 12.61
C ILE A 5 4.58 -4.23 11.39
N ILE A 6 3.95 -3.15 10.93
CA ILE A 6 3.21 -3.10 9.66
C ILE A 6 4.08 -2.33 8.67
N SER A 7 4.42 -2.95 7.57
CA SER A 7 5.25 -2.35 6.52
C SER A 7 4.45 -2.12 5.25
N THR A 8 4.79 -1.08 4.52
CA THR A 8 4.42 -1.00 3.09
C THR A 8 5.30 -1.95 2.29
N ASP A 9 4.85 -2.34 1.10
CA ASP A 9 5.62 -3.15 0.15
C ASP A 9 6.98 -2.53 -0.17
N THR A 10 7.01 -1.23 -0.46
CA THR A 10 8.25 -0.49 -0.76
C THR A 10 9.26 -0.54 0.37
N ALA A 11 8.82 -0.39 1.61
CA ALA A 11 9.71 -0.37 2.78
C ALA A 11 10.19 -1.77 3.18
N TYR A 12 9.41 -2.82 2.86
CA TYR A 12 9.68 -4.18 3.32
C TYR A 12 11.05 -4.72 2.88
N GLY A 13 11.45 -4.43 1.64
CA GLY A 13 12.78 -4.82 1.16
C GLY A 13 13.93 -4.23 1.98
N ALA A 14 13.82 -2.98 2.37
CA ALA A 14 14.81 -2.31 3.21
C ALA A 14 14.81 -2.89 4.63
N LEU A 15 13.65 -3.16 5.23
CA LEU A 15 13.54 -3.80 6.54
C LEU A 15 14.17 -5.19 6.54
N SER A 16 13.81 -6.03 5.57
CA SER A 16 14.32 -7.39 5.45
C SER A 16 15.84 -7.44 5.30
N LYS A 17 16.43 -6.54 4.51
CA LYS A 17 17.88 -6.43 4.37
C LYS A 17 18.61 -6.05 5.66
N ASN A 18 17.92 -5.38 6.57
CA ASN A 18 18.43 -5.02 7.88
C ASN A 18 18.04 -6.03 8.98
N GLY A 19 17.56 -7.22 8.61
CA GLY A 19 17.20 -8.28 9.55
C GLY A 19 15.93 -7.99 10.35
N ILE A 20 15.09 -7.06 9.88
CA ILE A 20 13.82 -6.71 10.53
C ILE A 20 12.70 -7.37 9.75
N ASP A 21 12.03 -8.33 10.39
CA ASP A 21 10.85 -8.97 9.83
C ASP A 21 9.59 -8.17 10.20
N ALA A 22 8.80 -7.79 9.21
CA ALA A 22 7.48 -7.24 9.45
C ALA A 22 6.50 -8.36 9.87
N ASP A 23 5.57 -8.04 10.76
CA ASP A 23 4.46 -8.93 11.09
C ASP A 23 3.44 -8.96 9.94
N ILE A 24 3.19 -7.79 9.34
CA ILE A 24 2.30 -7.62 8.18
C ILE A 24 2.95 -6.70 7.15
N VAL A 25 2.72 -7.00 5.88
CA VAL A 25 3.06 -6.14 4.74
C VAL A 25 1.78 -5.82 3.97
N VAL A 26 1.56 -4.54 3.68
CA VAL A 26 0.41 -4.05 2.90
C VAL A 26 0.88 -3.62 1.53
N SER A 27 0.17 -4.03 0.48
CA SER A 27 0.42 -3.65 -0.91
C SER A 27 -0.91 -3.44 -1.63
N VAL A 28 -1.06 -2.30 -2.28
CA VAL A 28 -2.28 -1.93 -3.02
C VAL A 28 -2.00 -1.64 -4.50
N ASP A 29 -0.75 -1.72 -4.93
CA ASP A 29 -0.35 -1.30 -6.28
C ASP A 29 -0.49 -2.44 -7.29
N GLY A 30 -1.32 -2.22 -8.33
CA GLY A 30 -1.52 -3.13 -9.46
C GLY A 30 -0.46 -3.05 -10.56
N GLN A 31 0.45 -2.08 -10.51
CA GLN A 31 1.43 -1.88 -11.57
C GLN A 31 2.41 -3.05 -11.66
N MET A 32 2.90 -3.32 -12.89
CA MET A 32 3.89 -4.38 -13.13
C MET A 32 5.16 -4.20 -12.27
N VAL A 33 5.55 -2.96 -12.00
CA VAL A 33 6.75 -2.65 -11.22
C VAL A 33 6.62 -3.05 -9.75
N SER A 34 5.40 -3.13 -9.22
CA SER A 34 5.16 -3.49 -7.81
C SER A 34 5.59 -4.93 -7.47
N HIS A 35 5.61 -5.84 -8.45
CA HIS A 35 6.21 -7.17 -8.30
C HIS A 35 7.68 -7.09 -7.81
N SER A 36 8.40 -6.04 -8.19
CA SER A 36 9.81 -5.86 -7.83
C SER A 36 10.05 -5.66 -6.34
N HIS A 37 9.04 -5.20 -5.59
CA HIS A 37 9.11 -5.11 -4.13
C HIS A 37 9.30 -6.47 -3.47
N PHE A 38 8.91 -7.56 -4.15
CA PHE A 38 8.90 -8.92 -3.64
C PHE A 38 9.95 -9.83 -4.30
N MET A 39 11.01 -9.25 -4.89
CA MET A 39 12.08 -10.01 -5.58
C MET A 39 12.91 -10.92 -4.66
N PHE A 40 12.75 -10.84 -3.36
CA PHE A 40 13.38 -11.68 -2.33
C PHE A 40 12.37 -12.66 -1.71
N SER A 41 12.87 -13.62 -0.94
CA SER A 41 12.03 -14.56 -0.20
C SER A 41 11.66 -13.99 1.17
N PRO A 42 10.40 -13.66 1.40
CA PRO A 42 9.98 -13.12 2.69
C PRO A 42 10.03 -14.17 3.81
N ALA A 43 10.16 -13.69 5.06
CA ALA A 43 10.09 -14.55 6.22
C ALA A 43 8.73 -15.27 6.29
N LYS A 44 8.73 -16.56 6.60
CA LYS A 44 7.52 -17.41 6.61
C LYS A 44 6.42 -16.92 7.56
N LYS A 45 6.79 -16.25 8.65
CA LYS A 45 5.85 -15.71 9.64
C LYS A 45 5.14 -14.44 9.19
N THR A 46 5.72 -13.68 8.25
CA THR A 46 5.14 -12.44 7.72
C THR A 46 3.84 -12.74 6.97
N LYS A 47 2.79 -11.98 7.27
CA LYS A 47 1.51 -12.02 6.57
C LYS A 47 1.43 -10.87 5.58
N PHE A 48 0.66 -11.04 4.54
CA PHE A 48 0.51 -10.03 3.50
C PHE A 48 -0.96 -9.64 3.36
N VAL A 49 -1.20 -8.36 3.20
CA VAL A 49 -2.49 -7.79 2.84
C VAL A 49 -2.34 -7.21 1.44
N PHE A 50 -3.04 -7.79 0.49
CA PHE A 50 -3.09 -7.32 -0.88
C PHE A 50 -4.46 -6.77 -1.21
N ASP A 51 -4.48 -5.65 -1.89
CA ASP A 51 -5.68 -5.16 -2.54
C ASP A 51 -6.12 -6.12 -3.67
N LEU A 52 -7.41 -6.18 -3.98
CA LEU A 52 -7.92 -7.03 -5.07
C LEU A 52 -7.34 -6.64 -6.43
N SER A 53 -6.98 -5.37 -6.62
CA SER A 53 -6.30 -4.86 -7.82
C SER A 53 -4.79 -5.04 -7.80
N ALA A 54 -4.20 -5.49 -6.69
CA ALA A 54 -2.76 -5.66 -6.58
C ALA A 54 -2.19 -6.60 -7.65
N ASN A 55 -0.92 -6.41 -7.98
CA ASN A 55 -0.24 -7.20 -9.00
C ASN A 55 -0.32 -8.71 -8.71
N SER A 56 -0.93 -9.46 -9.62
CA SER A 56 -1.20 -10.90 -9.46
C SER A 56 0.08 -11.74 -9.33
N ASP A 57 1.17 -11.36 -10.00
CA ASP A 57 2.43 -12.10 -9.92
C ASP A 57 3.09 -11.94 -8.54
N ALA A 58 2.95 -10.75 -7.94
CA ALA A 58 3.38 -10.51 -6.56
C ALA A 58 2.59 -11.42 -5.59
N VAL A 59 1.27 -11.45 -5.71
CA VAL A 59 0.39 -12.30 -4.88
C VAL A 59 0.75 -13.79 -5.03
N GLN A 60 0.88 -14.27 -6.28
CA GLN A 60 1.25 -15.65 -6.58
C GLN A 60 2.62 -16.04 -5.99
N LYS A 61 3.59 -15.13 -6.08
CA LYS A 61 4.92 -15.36 -5.52
C LYS A 61 4.88 -15.53 -4.01
N ILE A 62 4.12 -14.69 -3.31
CA ILE A 62 3.96 -14.74 -1.87
C ILE A 62 3.25 -16.02 -1.44
N LEU A 63 2.18 -16.42 -2.15
CA LEU A 63 1.49 -17.69 -1.91
C LEU A 63 2.40 -18.90 -2.15
N LYS A 64 3.16 -18.92 -3.24
CA LYS A 64 4.14 -19.99 -3.52
C LYS A 64 5.23 -20.09 -2.46
N ASN A 65 5.60 -18.96 -1.83
CA ASN A 65 6.52 -18.98 -0.68
C ASN A 65 5.87 -19.54 0.59
N GLY A 66 4.55 -19.79 0.61
CA GLY A 66 3.81 -20.35 1.74
C GLY A 66 3.42 -19.33 2.80
N ASN A 67 3.46 -18.04 2.50
CA ASN A 67 2.97 -16.99 3.38
C ASN A 67 1.44 -16.91 3.36
N LYS A 68 0.87 -16.43 4.46
CA LYS A 68 -0.57 -16.12 4.52
C LYS A 68 -0.84 -14.80 3.81
N VAL A 69 -1.86 -14.82 2.96
CA VAL A 69 -2.37 -13.65 2.23
C VAL A 69 -3.78 -13.36 2.70
N LEU A 70 -4.05 -12.10 2.99
CA LEU A 70 -5.37 -11.51 3.22
C LEU A 70 -5.66 -10.62 2.03
N LEU A 71 -6.90 -10.58 1.59
CA LEU A 71 -7.34 -9.68 0.54
C LEU A 71 -8.17 -8.54 1.12
N SER A 72 -7.97 -7.36 0.60
CA SER A 72 -8.74 -6.16 0.90
C SER A 72 -9.29 -5.56 -0.40
N GLU A 73 -10.21 -4.64 -0.27
CA GLU A 73 -10.66 -3.81 -1.38
C GLU A 73 -10.39 -2.34 -1.06
N SER A 74 -10.21 -1.54 -2.09
CA SER A 74 -10.09 -0.09 -1.97
C SER A 74 -11.29 0.60 -2.62
N SER A 75 -11.09 1.59 -3.46
CA SER A 75 -12.22 2.33 -4.05
C SER A 75 -12.46 1.98 -5.53
N HIS A 76 -11.82 0.93 -6.04
CA HIS A 76 -12.03 0.54 -7.44
C HIS A 76 -13.45 -0.03 -7.63
N PRO A 77 -14.24 0.43 -8.63
CA PRO A 77 -15.64 0.03 -8.79
C PRO A 77 -15.88 -1.49 -8.86
N LEU A 78 -15.00 -2.23 -9.53
CA LEU A 78 -15.10 -3.69 -9.63
C LEU A 78 -14.84 -4.38 -8.30
N GLU A 79 -13.95 -3.84 -7.47
CA GLU A 79 -13.67 -4.35 -6.11
C GLU A 79 -14.86 -4.13 -5.19
N ILE A 80 -15.44 -2.92 -5.22
CA ILE A 80 -16.67 -2.60 -4.48
C ILE A 80 -17.79 -3.55 -4.89
N TYR A 81 -17.96 -3.76 -6.20
CA TYR A 81 -18.96 -4.72 -6.69
C TYR A 81 -18.65 -6.15 -6.20
N ALA A 82 -17.39 -6.59 -6.26
CA ALA A 82 -16.99 -7.90 -5.77
C ALA A 82 -17.22 -8.06 -4.26
N ASN A 83 -17.06 -6.96 -3.50
CA ASN A 83 -17.26 -6.98 -2.05
C ASN A 83 -18.76 -7.07 -1.67
N CYS A 84 -19.65 -6.46 -2.43
CA CYS A 84 -21.07 -6.33 -2.03
C CYS A 84 -22.10 -7.01 -2.95
N TYR A 85 -21.67 -7.72 -4.01
CA TYR A 85 -22.59 -8.33 -5.01
C TYR A 85 -23.65 -9.27 -4.39
N SER A 86 -23.33 -9.88 -3.25
CA SER A 86 -24.23 -10.81 -2.54
C SER A 86 -25.03 -10.13 -1.41
N GLY A 87 -24.95 -8.81 -1.28
CA GLY A 87 -25.49 -8.06 -0.12
C GLY A 87 -24.72 -8.25 1.18
N LYS A 88 -23.52 -8.84 1.11
CA LYS A 88 -22.64 -9.09 2.26
C LYS A 88 -21.24 -8.59 1.95
N ASN A 89 -20.49 -8.23 2.99
CA ASN A 89 -19.10 -7.81 2.83
C ASN A 89 -18.16 -9.03 2.90
N HIS A 90 -17.31 -9.16 1.90
CA HIS A 90 -16.34 -10.25 1.80
C HIS A 90 -14.92 -9.81 2.12
N PHE A 91 -14.60 -8.53 1.94
CA PHE A 91 -13.26 -7.97 2.11
C PHE A 91 -13.28 -6.73 3.01
N ALA A 92 -12.19 -6.48 3.68
CA ALA A 92 -12.01 -5.23 4.42
C ALA A 92 -11.77 -4.09 3.42
N HIS A 93 -12.49 -2.99 3.59
CA HIS A 93 -12.21 -1.75 2.85
C HIS A 93 -10.98 -1.07 3.44
N LEU A 94 -9.99 -0.75 2.60
CA LEU A 94 -8.83 0.04 2.98
C LEU A 94 -8.87 1.41 2.30
N GLU A 95 -8.85 2.44 3.12
CA GLU A 95 -8.67 3.80 2.62
C GLU A 95 -7.26 3.96 2.07
N THR A 96 -7.15 4.38 0.82
CA THR A 96 -5.86 4.66 0.17
C THR A 96 -5.55 6.16 0.11
N GLY A 97 -6.51 6.99 0.50
CA GLY A 97 -6.40 8.45 0.46
C GLY A 97 -6.08 8.95 -0.94
N SER A 98 -5.01 9.72 -1.08
CA SER A 98 -4.53 10.22 -2.37
C SER A 98 -3.68 9.20 -3.17
N GLY A 99 -3.80 7.89 -2.87
CA GLY A 99 -3.10 6.83 -3.60
C GLY A 99 -1.75 6.43 -2.99
N THR A 100 -1.61 6.52 -1.68
CA THR A 100 -0.39 6.07 -0.99
C THR A 100 -0.63 4.80 -0.15
N VAL A 101 0.21 3.80 -0.33
CA VAL A 101 0.20 2.56 0.46
C VAL A 101 0.40 2.82 1.95
N THR A 102 1.04 3.94 2.31
CA THR A 102 1.25 4.32 3.72
C THR A 102 -0.07 4.56 4.45
N ILE A 103 -1.04 5.21 3.78
CA ILE A 103 -2.38 5.43 4.35
C ILE A 103 -3.12 4.10 4.47
N ALA A 104 -3.07 3.25 3.45
CA ALA A 104 -3.67 1.92 3.50
C ALA A 104 -3.11 1.08 4.65
N ALA A 105 -1.81 1.14 4.90
CA ALA A 105 -1.16 0.46 6.04
C ALA A 105 -1.61 1.02 7.39
N ALA A 106 -1.75 2.35 7.51
CA ALA A 106 -2.27 3.00 8.71
C ALA A 106 -3.75 2.67 8.94
N ASN A 107 -4.57 2.68 7.88
CA ASN A 107 -5.98 2.31 7.96
C ASN A 107 -6.15 0.83 8.35
N PHE A 108 -5.32 -0.07 7.78
CA PHE A 108 -5.29 -1.46 8.22
C PHE A 108 -5.00 -1.58 9.72
N ALA A 109 -4.04 -0.82 10.24
CA ALA A 109 -3.73 -0.82 11.67
C ALA A 109 -4.92 -0.37 12.52
N VAL A 110 -5.63 0.68 12.10
CA VAL A 110 -6.85 1.17 12.78
C VAL A 110 -7.95 0.11 12.75
N LEU A 111 -8.21 -0.50 11.59
CA LEU A 111 -9.21 -1.57 11.45
C LEU A 111 -8.87 -2.81 12.28
N ALA A 112 -7.58 -3.10 12.44
CA ALA A 112 -7.08 -4.17 13.31
C ALA A 112 -7.13 -3.80 14.81
N GLY A 113 -7.61 -2.60 15.18
CA GLY A 113 -7.80 -2.17 16.56
C GLY A 113 -6.57 -1.54 17.21
N PHE A 114 -5.51 -1.23 16.46
CA PHE A 114 -4.36 -0.52 17.01
C PHE A 114 -4.71 0.95 17.25
N LYS A 115 -4.50 1.43 18.48
CA LYS A 115 -4.78 2.82 18.88
C LYS A 115 -3.53 3.71 18.87
N ASN A 116 -2.36 3.10 19.01
CA ASN A 116 -1.08 3.81 19.07
C ASN A 116 -0.27 3.46 17.84
N LEU A 117 -0.16 4.39 16.90
CA LEU A 117 0.61 4.23 15.67
C LEU A 117 1.85 5.10 15.72
N LYS A 118 3.00 4.52 15.36
CA LYS A 118 4.25 5.24 15.16
C LYS A 118 4.68 5.06 13.71
N LEU A 119 4.83 6.16 12.99
CA LEU A 119 5.28 6.15 11.61
C LEU A 119 6.80 6.29 11.54
N PHE A 120 7.41 5.48 10.68
CA PHE A 120 8.82 5.56 10.33
C PHE A 120 8.96 5.64 8.81
N GLY A 121 9.84 6.50 8.33
CA GLY A 121 10.12 6.65 6.91
C GLY A 121 8.99 7.28 6.09
N ALA A 122 8.00 7.90 6.73
CA ALA A 122 6.94 8.66 6.08
C ALA A 122 7.33 10.14 6.04
N ASP A 123 8.45 10.45 5.41
CA ASP A 123 9.05 11.79 5.39
C ASP A 123 8.34 12.72 4.42
N PHE A 124 7.63 12.18 3.43
CA PHE A 124 6.98 12.92 2.34
C PHE A 124 7.92 13.95 1.70
N SER A 125 9.18 13.57 1.58
CA SER A 125 10.24 14.42 1.06
C SER A 125 11.45 13.60 0.64
N TYR A 126 12.29 14.18 -0.18
CA TYR A 126 13.57 13.63 -0.60
C TYR A 126 14.68 14.13 0.30
N ILE A 127 15.20 13.27 1.16
CA ILE A 127 16.27 13.61 2.08
C ILE A 127 17.61 13.31 1.41
N ASN A 128 18.52 14.28 1.43
CA ASN A 128 19.83 14.21 0.77
C ASN A 128 19.75 13.88 -0.74
N GLY A 129 18.68 14.30 -1.41
CA GLY A 129 18.47 14.01 -2.82
C GLY A 129 18.16 12.53 -3.13
N LEU A 130 17.83 11.74 -2.12
CA LEU A 130 17.45 10.33 -2.29
C LEU A 130 15.94 10.19 -2.33
N PRO A 131 15.36 9.74 -3.46
CA PRO A 131 13.92 9.55 -3.57
C PRO A 131 13.42 8.32 -2.80
N TYR A 132 14.28 7.36 -2.53
CA TYR A 132 13.96 6.14 -1.79
C TYR A 132 15.08 5.74 -0.84
N ALA A 133 14.73 5.08 0.24
CA ALA A 133 15.68 4.53 1.21
C ALA A 133 16.57 3.46 0.56
N LYS A 134 17.80 3.37 1.04
CA LYS A 134 18.73 2.32 0.63
C LYS A 134 18.16 0.94 0.98
N GLY A 135 18.25 0.04 0.02
CA GLY A 135 17.73 -1.32 0.20
C GLY A 135 16.34 -1.57 -0.37
N THR A 136 15.63 -0.54 -0.84
CA THR A 136 14.40 -0.70 -1.62
C THR A 136 14.72 -1.30 -3.01
N TYR A 137 13.68 -1.76 -3.73
CA TYR A 137 13.86 -2.31 -5.07
C TYR A 137 14.43 -1.29 -6.05
N LEU A 138 14.05 -0.02 -5.93
CA LEU A 138 14.52 1.03 -6.83
C LEU A 138 16.00 1.35 -6.61
N ASP A 139 16.44 1.43 -5.36
CA ASP A 139 17.86 1.54 -5.01
C ASP A 139 18.65 0.34 -5.58
N ALA A 140 18.14 -0.88 -5.39
CA ALA A 140 18.76 -2.08 -5.94
C ALA A 140 18.83 -2.07 -7.47
N ASN A 141 17.74 -1.68 -8.14
CA ASN A 141 17.67 -1.61 -9.60
C ASN A 141 18.65 -0.56 -10.18
N PHE A 142 18.73 0.60 -9.54
CA PHE A 142 19.65 1.65 -9.99
C PHE A 142 21.11 1.25 -9.81
N ARG A 143 21.45 0.59 -8.69
CA ARG A 143 22.82 0.10 -8.43
C ARG A 143 23.21 -1.10 -9.28
N GLN A 144 22.29 -2.04 -9.49
CA GLN A 144 22.55 -3.22 -10.34
C GLN A 144 22.89 -2.84 -11.78
N ASN A 145 22.28 -1.77 -12.28
CA ASN A 145 22.44 -1.28 -13.65
C ASN A 145 23.36 -0.05 -13.73
N GLU A 146 24.19 0.20 -12.71
CA GLU A 146 25.15 1.29 -12.77
C GLU A 146 26.38 0.94 -13.59
N ASN A 147 26.96 1.95 -14.20
CA ASN A 147 28.22 1.87 -14.88
C ASN A 147 28.98 3.21 -14.73
N ARG A 148 30.22 3.26 -15.22
CA ARG A 148 31.10 4.44 -15.08
C ARG A 148 30.49 5.75 -15.62
N ILE A 149 29.59 5.67 -16.59
CA ILE A 149 28.97 6.84 -17.25
C ILE A 149 27.62 7.16 -16.58
N LYS A 150 26.85 6.11 -16.20
CA LYS A 150 25.51 6.23 -15.60
C LYS A 150 25.54 5.59 -14.20
N ASN A 151 25.97 6.35 -13.22
CA ASN A 151 25.95 5.92 -11.82
C ASN A 151 24.54 5.99 -11.22
N ALA A 152 24.35 5.36 -10.05
CA ALA A 152 23.05 5.34 -9.37
C ALA A 152 22.62 6.76 -8.97
N GLU A 153 23.54 7.59 -8.55
CA GLU A 153 23.29 8.98 -8.13
C GLU A 153 22.69 9.81 -9.28
N SER A 154 23.20 9.68 -10.50
CA SER A 154 22.63 10.39 -11.66
C SER A 154 21.19 9.95 -11.97
N LYS A 155 20.86 8.67 -11.73
CA LYS A 155 19.48 8.19 -11.88
C LYS A 155 18.56 8.72 -10.78
N PHE A 156 19.06 8.83 -9.55
CA PHE A 156 18.32 9.48 -8.44
C PHE A 156 18.04 10.94 -8.74
N VAL A 157 19.04 11.68 -9.23
CA VAL A 157 18.87 13.08 -9.64
C VAL A 157 17.82 13.22 -10.74
N ASN A 158 17.88 12.37 -11.77
CA ASN A 158 16.89 12.38 -12.85
C ASN A 158 15.47 12.10 -12.33
N LEU A 159 15.32 11.20 -11.35
CA LEU A 159 14.03 10.93 -10.74
C LEU A 159 13.54 12.10 -9.88
N LEU A 160 14.45 12.74 -9.13
CA LEU A 160 14.15 13.89 -8.28
C LEU A 160 13.61 15.07 -9.11
N TYR A 161 14.27 15.38 -10.22
CA TYR A 161 13.92 16.51 -11.08
C TYR A 161 12.91 16.16 -12.20
N ARG A 162 12.27 14.99 -12.12
CA ARG A 162 11.21 14.60 -13.06
C ARG A 162 9.96 15.49 -12.93
N THR A 163 9.72 16.01 -11.74
CA THR A 163 8.65 16.97 -11.44
C THR A 163 9.26 18.21 -10.79
N GLU A 164 8.50 19.30 -10.74
CA GLU A 164 8.92 20.50 -10.02
C GLU A 164 9.15 20.18 -8.54
N ILE A 165 10.30 20.59 -8.04
CA ILE A 165 10.68 20.38 -6.63
C ILE A 165 10.58 21.70 -5.87
N LYS A 166 10.20 21.59 -4.59
CA LYS A 166 10.19 22.66 -3.60
C LYS A 166 11.27 22.39 -2.57
N THR A 167 12.08 23.38 -2.25
CA THR A 167 13.14 23.27 -1.26
C THR A 167 12.58 23.50 0.15
N ILE A 168 12.72 22.52 1.02
CA ILE A 168 12.38 22.65 2.45
C ILE A 168 13.62 23.12 3.22
N SER A 169 14.78 22.54 2.95
CA SER A 169 16.07 22.88 3.55
C SER A 169 17.21 22.62 2.58
N LYS A 170 18.47 22.84 3.02
CA LYS A 170 19.66 22.55 2.20
C LYS A 170 19.75 21.11 1.70
N THR A 171 19.17 20.17 2.43
CA THR A 171 19.27 18.73 2.16
C THR A 171 17.91 18.04 1.99
N GLN A 172 16.80 18.79 2.02
CA GLN A 172 15.47 18.24 1.97
C GLN A 172 14.62 18.95 0.93
N PHE A 173 14.02 18.17 0.03
CA PHE A 173 13.21 18.62 -1.06
C PHE A 173 11.84 17.91 -1.02
N THR A 174 10.81 18.54 -1.53
CA THR A 174 9.48 17.95 -1.66
C THR A 174 8.90 18.26 -3.03
N THR A 175 7.72 17.73 -3.32
CA THR A 175 6.91 18.04 -4.50
C THR A 175 5.49 18.31 -4.04
N GLU A 176 4.68 18.91 -4.91
CA GLU A 176 3.27 19.15 -4.62
C GLU A 176 2.51 17.86 -4.30
N ILE A 177 2.84 16.76 -5.00
CA ILE A 177 2.27 15.44 -4.76
C ILE A 177 2.62 14.93 -3.35
N LEU A 178 3.88 15.04 -2.94
CA LEU A 178 4.32 14.60 -1.60
C LEU A 178 3.71 15.45 -0.48
N GLU A 179 3.52 16.75 -0.72
CA GLU A 179 2.80 17.64 0.20
C GLU A 179 1.34 17.22 0.34
N SER A 180 0.68 16.87 -0.77
CA SER A 180 -0.69 16.34 -0.77
C SER A 180 -0.77 15.04 0.03
N TYR A 181 0.15 14.11 -0.18
CA TYR A 181 0.20 12.86 0.61
C TYR A 181 0.39 13.12 2.10
N LYS A 182 1.27 14.06 2.46
CA LYS A 182 1.49 14.46 3.84
C LYS A 182 0.21 14.99 4.47
N LYS A 183 -0.47 15.91 3.77
CA LYS A 183 -1.73 16.49 4.22
C LYS A 183 -2.81 15.41 4.42
N THR A 184 -2.98 14.53 3.43
CA THR A 184 -3.96 13.43 3.53
C THR A 184 -3.66 12.51 4.72
N MET A 185 -2.39 12.25 5.03
CA MET A 185 -2.01 11.47 6.21
C MET A 185 -2.31 12.21 7.51
N GLU A 186 -2.10 13.53 7.54
CA GLU A 186 -2.43 14.36 8.72
C GLU A 186 -3.93 14.40 8.96
N ASP A 187 -4.71 14.57 7.90
CA ASP A 187 -6.19 14.53 7.95
C ASP A 187 -6.69 13.15 8.41
N PHE A 188 -6.10 12.07 7.89
CA PHE A 188 -6.40 10.71 8.33
C PHE A 188 -6.19 10.52 9.84
N PHE A 189 -5.06 10.97 10.39
CA PHE A 189 -4.81 10.87 11.82
C PHE A 189 -5.78 11.70 12.64
N LEU A 190 -6.12 12.89 12.17
CA LEU A 190 -7.08 13.75 12.84
C LEU A 190 -8.48 13.09 12.89
N CYS A 191 -8.95 12.57 11.76
CA CYS A 191 -10.25 11.90 11.65
C CYS A 191 -10.37 10.65 12.54
N HIS A 192 -9.26 9.93 12.72
CA HIS A 192 -9.24 8.71 13.55
C HIS A 192 -8.82 8.96 15.01
N GLY A 193 -8.64 10.21 15.43
CA GLY A 193 -8.21 10.55 16.78
C GLY A 193 -6.83 9.99 17.16
N ILE A 194 -5.95 9.81 16.18
CA ILE A 194 -4.60 9.30 16.39
C ILE A 194 -3.68 10.47 16.71
N GLU A 195 -3.29 10.58 17.96
CA GLU A 195 -2.33 11.61 18.38
C GLU A 195 -0.90 11.27 17.90
N LYS A 196 -0.21 12.26 17.33
CA LYS A 196 1.26 12.18 17.14
C LYS A 196 1.94 12.28 18.51
N LYS A 197 2.13 11.15 19.18
CA LYS A 197 2.87 11.12 20.45
C LYS A 197 4.38 11.33 20.20
N ARG A 198 5.01 12.08 21.11
CA ARG A 198 6.47 12.22 21.12
C ARG A 198 7.12 10.88 21.46
N GLU A 199 8.34 10.64 21.00
CA GLU A 199 9.03 9.34 21.07
C GLU A 199 9.06 8.67 22.46
N ASN A 200 8.93 9.43 23.54
CA ASN A 200 9.06 8.95 24.91
C ASN A 200 7.73 8.52 25.59
N GLU A 201 6.59 8.61 24.90
CA GLU A 201 5.25 8.40 25.48
C GLU A 201 4.58 7.08 25.08
N TYR A 202 5.29 6.17 24.43
CA TYR A 202 4.71 4.91 23.95
C TYR A 202 4.66 3.87 25.07
N SER A 203 3.42 3.57 25.50
CA SER A 203 3.13 2.47 26.41
C SER A 203 3.07 1.14 25.64
N SER A 204 3.72 0.11 26.16
CA SER A 204 3.81 -1.24 25.59
C SER A 204 2.56 -2.10 25.75
N LYS A 205 1.43 -1.55 26.19
CA LYS A 205 0.22 -2.34 26.31
C LYS A 205 -0.33 -2.64 24.91
N ASN A 206 -0.24 -3.91 24.49
CA ASN A 206 -0.99 -4.42 23.36
C ASN A 206 -2.47 -4.11 23.57
N PRO A 207 -3.12 -3.29 22.73
CA PRO A 207 -4.56 -3.21 22.75
C PRO A 207 -5.07 -4.59 22.31
N GLY A 208 -5.92 -5.19 23.13
CA GLY A 208 -6.63 -6.40 22.72
C GLY A 208 -7.27 -6.14 21.36
N ILE A 209 -7.02 -7.01 20.39
CA ILE A 209 -7.59 -6.88 19.04
C ILE A 209 -9.08 -7.15 19.16
N GLU A 210 -9.88 -6.09 19.24
CA GLU A 210 -11.34 -6.17 19.11
C GLU A 210 -11.78 -5.91 17.65
N ALA A 211 -11.07 -6.47 16.70
CA ALA A 211 -11.51 -6.45 15.32
C ALA A 211 -12.58 -7.52 15.11
N ARG A 212 -13.84 -7.20 15.34
CA ARG A 212 -14.98 -8.09 15.09
C ARG A 212 -15.81 -7.61 13.89
N LYS A 213 -15.19 -7.47 12.74
CA LYS A 213 -15.96 -7.56 11.49
C LYS A 213 -15.92 -8.99 11.00
N THR A 214 -17.05 -9.67 10.99
CA THR A 214 -17.19 -10.97 10.32
C THR A 214 -17.33 -10.72 8.84
N PHE A 215 -16.39 -11.26 8.06
CA PHE A 215 -16.46 -11.25 6.60
C PHE A 215 -17.00 -12.61 6.13
N GLU A 216 -17.93 -12.59 5.19
CA GLU A 216 -18.43 -13.80 4.56
C GLU A 216 -17.39 -14.33 3.56
N ARG A 217 -17.35 -15.67 3.41
CA ARG A 217 -16.46 -16.29 2.44
C ARG A 217 -16.84 -15.86 1.02
N PHE A 218 -15.89 -15.32 0.27
CA PHE A 218 -16.09 -14.95 -1.13
C PHE A 218 -16.20 -16.20 -2.00
N ASN A 219 -17.25 -16.27 -2.82
CA ASN A 219 -17.46 -17.33 -3.80
C ASN A 219 -17.26 -16.78 -5.21
N PHE A 220 -16.13 -17.11 -5.82
CA PHE A 220 -15.77 -16.60 -7.14
C PHE A 220 -16.74 -17.03 -8.25
N GLU A 221 -17.27 -18.26 -8.19
CA GLU A 221 -18.19 -18.74 -9.22
C GLU A 221 -19.55 -18.00 -9.14
N ASP A 222 -20.05 -17.74 -7.95
CA ASP A 222 -21.25 -16.94 -7.76
C ASP A 222 -21.05 -15.49 -8.19
N PHE A 223 -19.92 -14.90 -7.84
CA PHE A 223 -19.53 -13.57 -8.29
C PHE A 223 -19.52 -13.50 -9.82
N LYS A 224 -18.80 -14.40 -10.49
CA LYS A 224 -18.69 -14.48 -11.94
C LYS A 224 -20.04 -14.59 -12.62
N LYS A 225 -20.92 -15.45 -12.09
CA LYS A 225 -22.28 -15.63 -12.60
C LYS A 225 -23.11 -14.36 -12.49
N ASN A 226 -23.08 -13.70 -11.34
CA ASN A 226 -23.79 -12.43 -11.11
C ASN A 226 -23.24 -11.32 -12.01
N TYR A 227 -21.93 -11.16 -12.11
CA TYR A 227 -21.30 -10.16 -12.95
C TYR A 227 -21.67 -10.31 -14.43
N ILE A 228 -21.62 -11.54 -14.97
CA ILE A 228 -22.04 -11.82 -16.35
C ILE A 228 -23.54 -11.52 -16.54
N ALA A 229 -24.38 -11.82 -15.55
CA ALA A 229 -25.79 -11.53 -15.62
C ALA A 229 -26.08 -10.02 -15.69
N GLU A 230 -25.37 -9.22 -14.88
CA GLU A 230 -25.50 -7.75 -14.92
C GLU A 230 -25.00 -7.15 -16.23
N LEU A 231 -23.88 -7.60 -16.77
CA LEU A 231 -23.39 -7.18 -18.08
C LEU A 231 -24.41 -7.49 -19.21
N LYS A 232 -25.08 -8.64 -19.15
CA LYS A 232 -26.13 -9.00 -20.11
C LYS A 232 -27.37 -8.11 -20.00
N LYS A 233 -27.73 -7.68 -18.79
CA LYS A 233 -28.83 -6.71 -18.57
C LYS A 233 -28.50 -5.36 -19.18
N ILE A 234 -27.31 -4.81 -18.90
CA ILE A 234 -26.82 -3.55 -19.46
C ILE A 234 -26.84 -3.57 -20.98
N ARG A 235 -26.35 -4.66 -21.59
CA ARG A 235 -26.36 -4.83 -23.04
C ARG A 235 -27.80 -4.88 -23.63
N LYS A 236 -28.76 -5.43 -22.91
CA LYS A 236 -30.15 -5.51 -23.34
C LYS A 236 -30.91 -4.20 -23.18
N SER A 237 -30.52 -3.35 -22.23
CA SER A 237 -31.18 -2.06 -21.97
C SER A 237 -30.92 -1.02 -23.03
N GLY A 238 -30.01 -1.26 -23.99
CA GLY A 238 -29.70 -0.33 -25.08
C GLY A 238 -29.06 0.97 -24.65
N ASN A 239 -28.66 1.10 -23.38
CA ASN A 239 -27.91 2.22 -22.93
C ASN A 239 -26.51 2.13 -23.56
N GLU A 240 -26.20 3.05 -24.47
CA GLU A 240 -24.84 3.28 -24.90
C GLU A 240 -24.03 3.58 -23.63
N ILE A 241 -23.10 2.68 -23.31
CA ILE A 241 -22.09 2.99 -22.30
C ILE A 241 -21.23 4.05 -22.96
N ASP A 242 -21.26 5.25 -22.44
CA ASP A 242 -20.35 6.31 -22.86
C ASP A 242 -18.92 5.86 -22.53
N ILE A 243 -18.24 5.32 -23.53
CA ILE A 243 -16.87 4.79 -23.41
C ILE A 243 -15.89 5.94 -23.21
N ASP A 244 -16.30 7.17 -23.49
CA ASP A 244 -15.49 8.38 -23.33
C ASP A 244 -15.67 9.05 -21.94
N ALA A 245 -16.54 8.50 -21.10
CA ALA A 245 -16.63 8.96 -19.72
C ALA A 245 -15.30 8.69 -18.98
N PRO A 246 -14.65 9.72 -18.43
CA PRO A 246 -13.40 9.52 -17.73
C PRO A 246 -13.63 8.55 -16.57
N ILE A 247 -12.92 7.44 -16.57
CA ILE A 247 -12.85 6.52 -15.44
C ILE A 247 -11.95 7.20 -14.40
N PHE A 248 -12.58 7.84 -13.42
CA PHE A 248 -11.90 8.43 -12.26
C PHE A 248 -11.58 7.37 -11.21
#